data_96e176ab28b9bf0cbe71b2ed0b688d29
#
_entry.id   96e176ab28b9bf0cbe71b2ed0b688d29
#
_cell.length_a   1.000
_cell.length_b   1.000
_cell.length_c   1.000
_cell.angle_alpha   90.00
_cell.angle_beta   90.00
_cell.angle_gamma   90.00
#
_symmetry.space_group_name_H-M   'P 1'
#
loop_
_entity.id
_entity.type
_entity.pdbx_description
1 polymer ?
#
loop_
_entity_poly.entity_id
_entity_poly.type
_entity_poly.pdbx_seq_one_letter_code
_entity_poly.pdbx_strand_id
1 'polypeptide(L)'
;LCRIDGIEWIRLHYAYPAGFPDEVIEAMASEPKICKYLDIPFQHISDAQLASMHRRHTKAEAMELIGRLRGAIPDLALRTTLLVGYPGETEADFEELLAFVREVRFERLGVFAYSEEEGTYSAEQLRDDVPEAVKQERVERIMALQNEISLENNRRRVGRTERVIIDSRQGDWYVGRTQYDSPEVDQEILIPASERRLLRGHFYDVTVTSAADYDLYGEIAAK
;
A
#
# COMPACT_ATOMS: atom_id res chain seq x y z
N LEU A 1 -10.94 10.00 18.29
CA LEU A 1 -11.63 10.27 17.02
C LEU A 1 -12.80 9.28 16.79
N CYS A 2 -12.66 7.98 17.10
CA CYS A 2 -13.71 6.98 16.87
C CYS A 2 -15.04 7.29 17.57
N ARG A 3 -15.01 8.03 18.71
CA ARG A 3 -16.20 8.44 19.49
C ARG A 3 -16.90 9.69 18.95
N ILE A 4 -16.38 10.30 17.86
CA ILE A 4 -16.98 11.50 17.27
C ILE A 4 -18.04 11.07 16.27
N ASP A 5 -19.25 11.61 16.42
CA ASP A 5 -20.34 11.38 15.49
C ASP A 5 -20.03 12.03 14.13
N GLY A 6 -20.45 11.37 13.04
CA GLY A 6 -20.22 11.85 11.68
C GLY A 6 -18.85 11.51 11.09
N ILE A 7 -17.87 11.02 11.88
CA ILE A 7 -16.66 10.39 11.35
C ILE A 7 -17.00 8.93 11.01
N GLU A 8 -16.84 8.57 9.74
CA GLU A 8 -17.14 7.23 9.25
C GLU A 8 -15.89 6.39 9.07
N TRP A 9 -14.81 6.97 8.52
CA TRP A 9 -13.52 6.32 8.30
C TRP A 9 -12.36 7.14 8.84
N ILE A 10 -11.41 6.45 9.47
CA ILE A 10 -10.12 6.98 9.92
C ILE A 10 -9.05 6.11 9.28
N ARG A 11 -8.11 6.71 8.54
CA ARG A 11 -7.02 5.99 7.89
C ARG A 11 -5.70 6.47 8.43
N LEU A 12 -4.80 5.53 8.70
CA LEU A 12 -3.44 5.82 9.17
C LEU A 12 -2.47 5.82 7.98
N HIS A 13 -1.71 6.90 7.88
CA HIS A 13 -0.69 7.10 6.86
C HIS A 13 0.67 7.36 7.49
N TYR A 14 1.73 7.03 6.75
CA TYR A 14 3.13 7.35 7.07
C TYR A 14 3.58 6.85 8.44
N ALA A 15 3.17 5.63 8.78
CA ALA A 15 3.64 5.00 9.99
C ALA A 15 5.13 4.63 9.88
N TYR A 16 5.84 4.71 11.00
CA TYR A 16 7.25 4.32 11.05
C TYR A 16 7.38 2.89 11.63
N PRO A 17 8.20 2.00 11.04
CA PRO A 17 8.22 0.60 11.47
C PRO A 17 8.89 0.38 12.84
N ALA A 18 9.92 1.19 13.20
CA ALA A 18 10.62 0.99 14.45
C ALA A 18 9.75 1.42 15.64
N GLY A 19 9.58 0.52 16.61
CA GLY A 19 8.84 0.80 17.82
C GLY A 19 7.34 1.03 17.60
N PHE A 20 6.75 0.39 16.59
CA PHE A 20 5.32 0.53 16.31
C PHE A 20 4.49 0.04 17.52
N PRO A 21 3.58 0.90 18.08
CA PRO A 21 2.88 0.59 19.32
C PRO A 21 1.84 -0.53 19.16
N ASP A 22 1.80 -1.47 20.11
CA ASP A 22 0.80 -2.55 20.13
C ASP A 22 -0.62 -2.01 20.30
N GLU A 23 -0.79 -0.93 21.07
CA GLU A 23 -2.08 -0.27 21.28
C GLU A 23 -2.69 0.25 19.97
N VAL A 24 -1.86 0.62 18.99
CA VAL A 24 -2.35 1.03 17.67
C VAL A 24 -2.83 -0.20 16.89
N ILE A 25 -2.13 -1.33 17.00
CA ILE A 25 -2.55 -2.60 16.38
C ILE A 25 -3.90 -3.04 16.97
N GLU A 26 -4.03 -3.03 18.29
CA GLU A 26 -5.27 -3.35 19.00
C GLU A 26 -6.43 -2.43 18.60
N ALA A 27 -6.18 -1.13 18.54
CA ALA A 27 -7.18 -0.15 18.11
C ALA A 27 -7.61 -0.39 16.66
N MET A 28 -6.67 -0.67 15.74
CA MET A 28 -6.98 -0.99 14.36
C MET A 28 -7.78 -2.29 14.23
N ALA A 29 -7.50 -3.28 15.07
CA ALA A 29 -8.22 -4.57 15.05
C ALA A 29 -9.67 -4.41 15.55
N SER A 30 -9.87 -3.64 16.64
CA SER A 30 -11.13 -3.57 17.37
C SER A 30 -12.08 -2.46 16.92
N GLU A 31 -11.55 -1.30 16.48
CA GLU A 31 -12.36 -0.13 16.15
C GLU A 31 -12.87 -0.19 14.69
N PRO A 32 -14.17 -0.25 14.45
CA PRO A 32 -14.73 -0.40 13.11
C PRO A 32 -14.58 0.83 12.22
N LYS A 33 -14.39 2.02 12.81
CA LYS A 33 -14.14 3.25 12.05
C LYS A 33 -12.71 3.38 11.55
N ILE A 34 -11.77 2.62 12.12
CA ILE A 34 -10.39 2.59 11.63
C ILE A 34 -10.32 1.64 10.44
N CYS A 35 -9.99 2.20 9.28
CA CYS A 35 -9.80 1.43 8.06
C CYS A 35 -8.75 0.34 8.27
N LYS A 36 -8.99 -0.85 7.76
CA LYS A 36 -8.01 -1.95 7.78
C LYS A 36 -6.95 -1.71 6.70
N TYR A 37 -6.26 -0.59 6.84
CA TYR A 37 -5.24 -0.07 5.93
C TYR A 37 -4.14 0.60 6.74
N LEU A 38 -2.90 0.28 6.44
CA LEU A 38 -1.74 0.88 7.09
C LEU A 38 -0.62 1.11 6.08
N ASP A 39 -0.14 2.35 6.01
CA ASP A 39 0.98 2.74 5.14
C ASP A 39 2.26 2.84 5.97
N ILE A 40 3.20 1.91 5.71
CA ILE A 40 4.52 1.85 6.36
C ILE A 40 5.59 1.83 5.27
N PRO A 41 6.29 2.95 5.01
CA PRO A 41 7.40 2.99 4.07
C PRO A 41 8.62 2.27 4.64
N PHE A 42 8.84 1.00 4.30
CA PHE A 42 10.03 0.25 4.73
C PHE A 42 11.30 0.76 4.04
N GLN A 43 11.17 1.32 2.84
CA GLN A 43 12.22 1.82 1.97
C GLN A 43 13.10 0.71 1.39
N HIS A 44 13.68 -0.13 2.21
CA HIS A 44 14.49 -1.29 1.85
C HIS A 44 14.33 -2.42 2.86
N ILE A 45 15.01 -3.57 2.65
CA ILE A 45 15.01 -4.70 3.58
C ILE A 45 16.41 -5.22 3.92
N SER A 46 17.42 -4.96 3.08
CA SER A 46 18.81 -5.27 3.43
C SER A 46 19.25 -4.43 4.62
N ASP A 47 19.76 -5.08 5.66
CA ASP A 47 20.24 -4.40 6.87
C ASP A 47 21.37 -3.41 6.57
N ALA A 48 22.22 -3.70 5.57
CA ALA A 48 23.27 -2.80 5.12
C ALA A 48 22.70 -1.52 4.52
N GLN A 49 21.68 -1.63 3.67
CA GLN A 49 21.01 -0.48 3.06
C GLN A 49 20.20 0.31 4.09
N LEU A 50 19.46 -0.36 4.97
CA LEU A 50 18.71 0.29 6.05
C LEU A 50 19.65 1.10 6.96
N ALA A 51 20.81 0.57 7.33
CA ALA A 51 21.81 1.26 8.12
C ALA A 51 22.38 2.49 7.38
N SER A 52 22.69 2.36 6.09
CA SER A 52 23.17 3.46 5.24
C SER A 52 22.13 4.56 5.07
N MET A 53 20.85 4.22 4.98
CA MET A 53 19.70 5.15 4.94
C MET A 53 19.36 5.73 6.33
N HIS A 54 20.13 5.42 7.37
CA HIS A 54 19.84 5.80 8.76
C HIS A 54 18.47 5.35 9.26
N ARG A 55 17.96 4.22 8.76
CA ARG A 55 16.71 3.62 9.25
C ARG A 55 16.99 2.90 10.58
N ARG A 56 16.05 3.02 11.51
CA ARG A 56 16.20 2.50 12.88
C ARG A 56 15.51 1.14 13.08
N HIS A 57 15.44 0.33 12.03
CA HIS A 57 14.90 -1.02 12.08
C HIS A 57 15.74 -1.93 11.21
N THR A 58 15.68 -3.21 11.53
CA THR A 58 16.32 -4.31 10.79
C THR A 58 15.27 -5.08 9.99
N LYS A 59 15.73 -5.96 9.10
CA LYS A 59 14.89 -6.93 8.40
C LYS A 59 14.08 -7.78 9.38
N ALA A 60 14.72 -8.29 10.43
CA ALA A 60 14.06 -9.13 11.43
C ALA A 60 12.90 -8.40 12.12
N GLU A 61 13.12 -7.14 12.54
CA GLU A 61 12.09 -6.31 13.16
C GLU A 61 10.96 -5.95 12.19
N ALA A 62 11.28 -5.70 10.92
CA ALA A 62 10.26 -5.47 9.88
C ALA A 62 9.36 -6.69 9.69
N MET A 63 9.94 -7.88 9.56
CA MET A 63 9.19 -9.13 9.39
C MET A 63 8.36 -9.47 10.63
N GLU A 64 8.88 -9.24 11.84
CA GLU A 64 8.15 -9.41 13.09
C GLU A 64 6.94 -8.48 13.15
N LEU A 65 7.13 -7.19 12.84
CA LEU A 65 6.02 -6.22 12.81
C LEU A 65 4.93 -6.64 11.81
N ILE A 66 5.31 -7.04 10.60
CA ILE A 66 4.36 -7.51 9.58
C ILE A 66 3.58 -8.73 10.09
N GLY A 67 4.28 -9.67 10.73
CA GLY A 67 3.65 -10.85 11.34
C GLY A 67 2.63 -10.50 12.42
N ARG A 68 2.96 -9.56 13.32
CA ARG A 68 2.05 -9.07 14.36
C ARG A 68 0.83 -8.37 13.77
N LEU A 69 1.04 -7.49 12.79
CA LEU A 69 -0.03 -6.76 12.10
C LEU A 69 -1.00 -7.71 11.43
N ARG A 70 -0.53 -8.65 10.63
CA ARG A 70 -1.38 -9.62 9.91
C ARG A 70 -2.04 -10.64 10.83
N GLY A 71 -1.36 -11.00 11.93
CA GLY A 71 -1.93 -11.88 12.95
C GLY A 71 -3.11 -11.24 13.70
N ALA A 72 -3.02 -9.93 13.98
CA ALA A 72 -4.08 -9.18 14.68
C ALA A 72 -5.19 -8.69 13.74
N ILE A 73 -4.86 -8.41 12.47
CA ILE A 73 -5.78 -7.81 11.49
C ILE A 73 -5.75 -8.64 10.20
N PRO A 74 -6.54 -9.73 10.10
CA PRO A 74 -6.45 -10.67 8.97
C PRO A 74 -6.71 -10.06 7.58
N ASP A 75 -7.56 -9.03 7.51
CA ASP A 75 -7.91 -8.34 6.25
C ASP A 75 -7.14 -7.02 6.06
N LEU A 76 -5.97 -6.87 6.69
CA LEU A 76 -5.16 -5.66 6.58
C LEU A 76 -4.64 -5.46 5.15
N ALA A 77 -4.94 -4.31 4.57
CA ALA A 77 -4.22 -3.81 3.41
C ALA A 77 -2.95 -3.09 3.88
N LEU A 78 -1.81 -3.73 3.69
CA LEU A 78 -0.51 -3.16 4.03
C LEU A 78 0.07 -2.49 2.79
N ARG A 79 0.28 -1.17 2.90
CA ARG A 79 0.96 -0.37 1.89
C ARG A 79 2.40 -0.11 2.29
N THR A 80 3.29 -0.16 1.32
CA THR A 80 4.69 0.23 1.49
C THR A 80 5.20 1.09 0.36
N THR A 81 6.29 1.78 0.64
CA THR A 81 7.12 2.47 -0.34
C THR A 81 8.52 1.91 -0.24
N LEU A 82 9.11 1.58 -1.39
CA LEU A 82 10.48 1.08 -1.53
C LEU A 82 11.31 2.06 -2.35
N LEU A 83 12.61 2.06 -2.09
CA LEU A 83 13.61 2.85 -2.79
C LEU A 83 14.70 1.89 -3.31
N VAL A 84 15.00 1.95 -4.60
CA VAL A 84 16.03 1.13 -5.24
C VAL A 84 17.13 2.00 -5.84
N GLY A 85 18.32 1.45 -5.97
CA GLY A 85 19.47 2.16 -6.51
C GLY A 85 20.04 3.21 -5.56
N TYR A 86 19.79 3.09 -4.28
CA TYR A 86 20.45 3.94 -3.26
C TYR A 86 21.97 3.68 -3.30
N PRO A 87 22.83 4.69 -3.02
CA PRO A 87 24.28 4.54 -3.06
C PRO A 87 24.80 3.29 -2.34
N GLY A 88 25.61 2.49 -3.02
CA GLY A 88 26.16 1.24 -2.52
C GLY A 88 25.23 0.04 -2.55
N GLU A 89 24.01 0.15 -3.10
CA GLU A 89 23.09 -0.99 -3.26
C GLU A 89 23.65 -2.01 -4.26
N THR A 90 23.96 -3.20 -3.76
CA THR A 90 24.45 -4.32 -4.57
C THR A 90 23.29 -5.09 -5.21
N GLU A 91 23.64 -5.98 -6.17
CA GLU A 91 22.65 -6.91 -6.73
C GLU A 91 22.09 -7.87 -5.66
N ALA A 92 22.92 -8.27 -4.70
CA ALA A 92 22.47 -9.13 -3.60
C ALA A 92 21.45 -8.42 -2.69
N ASP A 93 21.65 -7.12 -2.40
CA ASP A 93 20.70 -6.32 -1.63
C ASP A 93 19.36 -6.19 -2.37
N PHE A 94 19.41 -5.97 -3.68
CA PHE A 94 18.22 -5.87 -4.52
C PHE A 94 17.45 -7.21 -4.61
N GLU A 95 18.16 -8.33 -4.82
CA GLU A 95 17.51 -9.66 -4.82
C GLU A 95 16.86 -9.99 -3.47
N GLU A 96 17.47 -9.55 -2.37
CA GLU A 96 16.86 -9.66 -1.03
C GLU A 96 15.57 -8.83 -0.94
N LEU A 97 15.57 -7.61 -1.47
CA LEU A 97 14.39 -6.76 -1.53
C LEU A 97 13.27 -7.38 -2.40
N LEU A 98 13.63 -7.94 -3.54
CA LEU A 98 12.67 -8.61 -4.43
C LEU A 98 12.08 -9.86 -3.78
N ALA A 99 12.91 -10.63 -3.04
CA ALA A 99 12.44 -11.77 -2.25
C ALA A 99 11.48 -11.35 -1.14
N PHE A 100 11.76 -10.24 -0.46
CA PHE A 100 10.88 -9.64 0.54
C PHE A 100 9.51 -9.27 -0.03
N VAL A 101 9.45 -8.61 -1.19
CA VAL A 101 8.18 -8.30 -1.87
C VAL A 101 7.39 -9.58 -2.19
N ARG A 102 8.09 -10.61 -2.69
CA ARG A 102 7.49 -11.91 -3.03
C ARG A 102 6.92 -12.62 -1.81
N GLU A 103 7.60 -12.56 -0.67
CA GLU A 103 7.20 -13.20 0.59
C GLU A 103 6.04 -12.46 1.25
N VAL A 104 6.18 -11.13 1.41
CA VAL A 104 5.18 -10.32 2.13
C VAL A 104 3.91 -10.12 1.32
N ARG A 105 4.00 -9.99 -0.01
CA ARG A 105 2.86 -9.81 -0.91
C ARG A 105 2.00 -8.60 -0.51
N PHE A 106 2.61 -7.43 -0.47
CA PHE A 106 1.93 -6.19 -0.11
C PHE A 106 0.66 -5.96 -0.95
N GLU A 107 -0.40 -5.52 -0.30
CA GLU A 107 -1.64 -5.16 -0.99
C GLU A 107 -1.45 -3.91 -1.85
N ARG A 108 -0.62 -2.97 -1.38
CA ARG A 108 -0.25 -1.74 -2.11
C ARG A 108 1.25 -1.50 -1.99
N LEU A 109 1.90 -1.18 -3.10
CA LEU A 109 3.32 -0.91 -3.13
C LEU A 109 3.64 0.16 -4.16
N GLY A 110 4.43 1.14 -3.75
CA GLY A 110 5.13 2.05 -4.64
C GLY A 110 6.63 1.83 -4.55
N VAL A 111 7.33 1.91 -5.67
CA VAL A 111 8.79 1.86 -5.71
C VAL A 111 9.33 3.05 -6.51
N PHE A 112 10.42 3.64 -6.01
CA PHE A 112 11.09 4.79 -6.62
C PHE A 112 12.56 4.46 -6.85
N ALA A 113 13.09 4.94 -7.96
CA ALA A 113 14.53 5.01 -8.16
C ALA A 113 15.12 6.10 -7.26
N TYR A 114 16.27 5.86 -6.67
CA TYR A 114 16.99 6.90 -5.95
C TYR A 114 17.35 8.05 -6.87
N SER A 115 17.06 9.26 -6.43
CA SER A 115 17.58 10.51 -7.00
C SER A 115 18.30 11.30 -5.92
N GLU A 116 19.39 11.93 -6.29
CA GLU A 116 20.18 12.75 -5.38
C GLU A 116 19.44 14.04 -5.06
N GLU A 117 19.20 14.30 -3.79
CA GLU A 117 18.51 15.48 -3.29
C GLU A 117 19.49 16.35 -2.49
N GLU A 118 19.71 17.59 -2.91
CA GLU A 118 20.61 18.53 -2.27
C GLU A 118 20.32 18.70 -0.75
N GLY A 119 21.36 18.73 0.07
CA GLY A 119 21.25 18.87 1.52
C GLY A 119 20.90 17.58 2.27
N THR A 120 20.82 16.44 1.58
CA THR A 120 20.64 15.14 2.25
C THR A 120 22.00 14.51 2.58
N TYR A 121 22.02 13.68 3.63
CA TYR A 121 23.21 12.90 3.99
C TYR A 121 23.76 12.09 2.81
N SER A 122 22.91 11.45 2.04
CA SER A 122 23.33 10.67 0.89
C SER A 122 24.01 11.50 -0.18
N ALA A 123 23.49 12.68 -0.51
CA ALA A 123 24.09 13.58 -1.49
C ALA A 123 25.43 14.16 -1.01
N GLU A 124 25.59 14.40 0.29
CA GLU A 124 26.80 15.02 0.84
C GLU A 124 27.91 14.00 1.17
N GLN A 125 27.57 12.78 1.55
CA GLN A 125 28.51 11.82 2.12
C GLN A 125 28.70 10.54 1.30
N LEU A 126 27.78 10.24 0.39
CA LEU A 126 27.83 9.05 -0.43
C LEU A 126 28.01 9.43 -1.90
N ARG A 127 28.55 8.50 -2.67
CA ARG A 127 28.61 8.63 -4.11
C ARG A 127 27.49 7.83 -4.72
N ASP A 128 26.68 8.45 -5.59
CA ASP A 128 25.73 7.72 -6.42
C ASP A 128 26.49 6.86 -7.44
N ASP A 129 26.67 5.59 -7.10
CA ASP A 129 27.46 4.62 -7.84
C ASP A 129 26.60 3.57 -8.57
N VAL A 130 25.27 3.64 -8.43
CA VAL A 130 24.35 2.76 -9.14
C VAL A 130 23.94 3.41 -10.45
N PRO A 131 24.25 2.83 -11.62
CA PRO A 131 23.87 3.41 -12.91
C PRO A 131 22.35 3.58 -13.05
N GLU A 132 21.92 4.68 -13.67
CA GLU A 132 20.48 4.99 -13.86
C GLU A 132 19.72 3.84 -14.54
N ALA A 133 20.32 3.19 -15.56
CA ALA A 133 19.71 2.05 -16.23
C ALA A 133 19.44 0.86 -15.26
N VAL A 134 20.31 0.66 -14.27
CA VAL A 134 20.13 -0.39 -13.25
C VAL A 134 19.01 0.00 -12.29
N LYS A 135 18.93 1.27 -11.89
CA LYS A 135 17.84 1.77 -11.03
C LYS A 135 16.50 1.56 -11.70
N GLN A 136 16.37 1.91 -12.99
CA GLN A 136 15.12 1.73 -13.75
C GLN A 136 14.77 0.25 -13.92
N GLU A 137 15.74 -0.61 -14.26
CA GLU A 137 15.51 -2.07 -14.31
C GLU A 137 14.98 -2.62 -12.98
N ARG A 138 15.55 -2.17 -11.84
CA ARG A 138 15.09 -2.60 -10.52
C ARG A 138 13.65 -2.17 -10.22
N VAL A 139 13.30 -0.93 -10.59
CA VAL A 139 11.91 -0.45 -10.50
C VAL A 139 10.98 -1.34 -11.32
N GLU A 140 11.33 -1.60 -12.58
CA GLU A 140 10.51 -2.42 -13.48
C GLU A 140 10.31 -3.84 -12.94
N ARG A 141 11.37 -4.47 -12.39
CA ARG A 141 11.30 -5.83 -11.82
C ARG A 141 10.39 -5.90 -10.60
N ILE A 142 10.46 -4.93 -9.68
CA ILE A 142 9.57 -4.86 -8.52
C ILE A 142 8.13 -4.60 -8.98
N MET A 143 7.91 -3.67 -9.91
CA MET A 143 6.57 -3.33 -10.38
C MET A 143 5.92 -4.50 -11.15
N ALA A 144 6.69 -5.25 -11.94
CA ALA A 144 6.18 -6.46 -12.60
C ALA A 144 5.71 -7.51 -11.58
N LEU A 145 6.51 -7.78 -10.54
CA LEU A 145 6.12 -8.67 -9.45
C LEU A 145 4.90 -8.16 -8.68
N GLN A 146 4.86 -6.86 -8.38
CA GLN A 146 3.74 -6.26 -7.66
C GLN A 146 2.45 -6.29 -8.47
N ASN A 147 2.52 -6.17 -9.79
CA ASN A 147 1.38 -6.29 -10.68
C ASN A 147 0.71 -7.67 -10.56
N GLU A 148 1.51 -8.74 -10.57
CA GLU A 148 1.02 -10.10 -10.37
C GLU A 148 0.36 -10.27 -9.00
N ILE A 149 1.01 -9.75 -7.95
CA ILE A 149 0.50 -9.80 -6.57
C ILE A 149 -0.82 -9.02 -6.45
N SER A 150 -0.88 -7.82 -7.03
CA SER A 150 -2.07 -6.97 -7.01
C SER A 150 -3.26 -7.65 -7.70
N LEU A 151 -3.05 -8.20 -8.89
CA LEU A 151 -4.09 -8.92 -9.62
C LEU A 151 -4.62 -10.12 -8.82
N GLU A 152 -3.74 -10.91 -8.19
CA GLU A 152 -4.19 -12.04 -7.36
C GLU A 152 -4.98 -11.57 -6.14
N ASN A 153 -4.53 -10.51 -5.45
CA ASN A 153 -5.23 -9.95 -4.31
C ASN A 153 -6.61 -9.40 -4.72
N ASN A 154 -6.69 -8.73 -5.87
CA ASN A 154 -7.93 -8.20 -6.41
C ASN A 154 -8.90 -9.30 -6.82
N ARG A 155 -8.43 -10.38 -7.44
CA ARG A 155 -9.27 -11.54 -7.82
C ARG A 155 -9.93 -12.21 -6.61
N ARG A 156 -9.27 -12.23 -5.44
CA ARG A 156 -9.83 -12.76 -4.19
C ARG A 156 -11.00 -11.93 -3.65
N ARG A 157 -11.15 -10.70 -4.13
CA ARG A 157 -12.25 -9.79 -3.73
C ARG A 157 -13.50 -9.97 -4.60
N VAL A 158 -13.39 -10.59 -5.77
CA VAL A 158 -14.53 -10.85 -6.65
C VAL A 158 -15.59 -11.69 -5.92
N GLY A 159 -16.84 -11.24 -5.99
CA GLY A 159 -17.98 -11.81 -5.27
C GLY A 159 -18.17 -11.29 -3.84
N ARG A 160 -17.23 -10.51 -3.28
CA ARG A 160 -17.43 -9.88 -1.97
C ARG A 160 -18.25 -8.60 -2.12
N THR A 161 -19.03 -8.29 -1.09
CA THR A 161 -19.68 -6.99 -0.94
C THR A 161 -18.82 -6.10 -0.06
N GLU A 162 -18.43 -4.95 -0.60
CA GLU A 162 -17.54 -3.99 0.02
C GLU A 162 -18.29 -2.67 0.26
N ARG A 163 -18.02 -2.04 1.40
CA ARG A 163 -18.48 -0.67 1.64
C ARG A 163 -17.60 0.31 0.87
N VAL A 164 -18.19 1.11 -0.01
CA VAL A 164 -17.49 2.00 -0.96
C VAL A 164 -17.96 3.44 -0.76
N ILE A 165 -17.03 4.37 -0.65
CA ILE A 165 -17.34 5.81 -0.74
C ILE A 165 -17.16 6.26 -2.19
N ILE A 166 -18.12 7.05 -2.71
CA ILE A 166 -18.04 7.60 -4.06
C ILE A 166 -17.22 8.89 -4.03
N ASP A 167 -16.13 8.91 -4.75
CA ASP A 167 -15.23 10.06 -4.87
C ASP A 167 -15.58 10.97 -6.05
N SER A 168 -15.95 10.39 -7.21
CA SER A 168 -16.27 11.16 -8.41
C SER A 168 -17.18 10.41 -9.37
N ARG A 169 -17.53 11.07 -10.48
CA ARG A 169 -18.09 10.45 -11.68
C ARG A 169 -17.22 10.82 -12.88
N GLN A 170 -16.84 9.81 -13.66
CA GLN A 170 -16.03 9.95 -14.86
C GLN A 170 -16.76 9.24 -16.03
N GLY A 171 -17.38 10.02 -16.90
CA GLY A 171 -18.16 9.48 -18.01
C GLY A 171 -19.30 8.57 -17.55
N ASP A 172 -19.23 7.30 -17.96
CA ASP A 172 -20.21 6.27 -17.66
C ASP A 172 -19.92 5.49 -16.37
N TRP A 173 -18.96 5.95 -15.57
CA TRP A 173 -18.56 5.30 -14.33
C TRP A 173 -18.66 6.25 -13.13
N TYR A 174 -19.11 5.72 -12.01
CA TYR A 174 -18.78 6.26 -10.70
C TYR A 174 -17.48 5.65 -10.23
N VAL A 175 -16.61 6.50 -9.73
CA VAL A 175 -15.31 6.12 -9.15
C VAL A 175 -15.44 6.22 -7.66
N GLY A 176 -15.10 5.13 -6.99
CA GLY A 176 -15.11 5.05 -5.54
C GLY A 176 -13.91 4.28 -5.02
N ARG A 177 -13.80 4.21 -3.72
CA ARG A 177 -12.74 3.45 -3.03
C ARG A 177 -13.29 2.74 -1.80
N THR A 178 -12.60 1.69 -1.43
CA THR A 178 -12.91 0.90 -0.24
C THR A 178 -12.12 1.38 0.98
N GLN A 179 -12.34 0.77 2.14
CA GLN A 179 -11.52 1.02 3.31
C GLN A 179 -10.04 0.62 3.12
N TYR A 180 -9.74 -0.20 2.13
CA TYR A 180 -8.41 -0.74 1.84
C TYR A 180 -7.60 0.12 0.86
N ASP A 181 -8.13 1.30 0.47
CA ASP A 181 -7.56 2.12 -0.58
C ASP A 181 -7.50 3.58 -0.16
N SER A 182 -6.33 4.20 -0.31
CA SER A 182 -6.12 5.62 -0.08
C SER A 182 -6.56 6.44 -1.30
N PRO A 183 -7.15 7.62 -1.12
CA PRO A 183 -7.52 8.46 -2.25
C PRO A 183 -6.29 8.85 -3.08
N GLU A 184 -6.44 8.88 -4.40
CA GLU A 184 -5.48 9.38 -5.40
C GLU A 184 -4.16 8.60 -5.56
N VAL A 185 -3.89 7.61 -4.70
CA VAL A 185 -2.62 6.84 -4.73
C VAL A 185 -2.78 5.34 -4.85
N ASP A 186 -3.95 4.80 -4.46
CA ASP A 186 -4.23 3.37 -4.54
C ASP A 186 -5.31 3.08 -5.59
N GLN A 187 -5.75 1.84 -5.67
CA GLN A 187 -6.75 1.41 -6.65
C GLN A 187 -8.13 2.02 -6.40
N GLU A 188 -8.92 2.02 -7.45
CA GLU A 188 -10.31 2.47 -7.47
C GLU A 188 -11.27 1.29 -7.65
N ILE A 189 -12.55 1.51 -7.32
CA ILE A 189 -13.63 0.64 -7.74
C ILE A 189 -14.56 1.39 -8.68
N LEU A 190 -14.76 0.84 -9.88
CA LEU A 190 -15.56 1.43 -10.94
C LEU A 190 -16.95 0.82 -10.96
N ILE A 191 -17.98 1.66 -10.87
CA ILE A 191 -19.38 1.26 -10.80
C ILE A 191 -20.14 1.89 -11.98
N PRO A 192 -20.86 1.12 -12.82
CA PRO A 192 -21.61 1.67 -13.96
C PRO A 192 -22.59 2.75 -13.54
N ALA A 193 -22.60 3.88 -14.24
CA ALA A 193 -23.49 5.01 -13.94
C ALA A 193 -24.91 4.84 -14.51
N SER A 194 -25.19 3.74 -15.23
CA SER A 194 -26.45 3.49 -15.92
C SER A 194 -27.59 3.05 -15.02
N GLU A 195 -27.30 2.50 -13.83
CA GLU A 195 -28.32 1.82 -13.03
C GLU A 195 -28.95 2.70 -11.95
N ARG A 196 -28.18 3.59 -11.34
CA ARG A 196 -28.62 4.41 -10.23
C ARG A 196 -27.78 5.68 -10.08
N ARG A 197 -28.44 6.79 -9.70
CA ARG A 197 -27.71 8.01 -9.32
C ARG A 197 -27.06 7.82 -7.95
N LEU A 198 -25.71 7.85 -7.92
CA LEU A 198 -24.90 7.85 -6.70
C LEU A 198 -24.46 9.28 -6.37
N LEU A 199 -24.29 9.56 -5.09
CA LEU A 199 -23.88 10.87 -4.61
C LEU A 199 -22.43 10.82 -4.13
N ARG A 200 -21.63 11.79 -4.55
CA ARG A 200 -20.25 11.97 -4.07
C ARG A 200 -20.22 12.13 -2.56
N GLY A 201 -19.24 11.50 -1.90
CA GLY A 201 -19.08 11.52 -0.45
C GLY A 201 -20.03 10.59 0.31
N HIS A 202 -20.90 9.87 -0.38
CA HIS A 202 -21.80 8.89 0.24
C HIS A 202 -21.27 7.48 0.10
N PHE A 203 -21.63 6.65 1.09
CA PHE A 203 -21.26 5.25 1.14
C PHE A 203 -22.37 4.37 0.54
N TYR A 204 -21.91 3.32 -0.16
CA TYR A 204 -22.77 2.31 -0.76
C TYR A 204 -22.14 0.93 -0.57
N ASP A 205 -22.97 -0.09 -0.43
CA ASP A 205 -22.54 -1.47 -0.49
C ASP A 205 -22.46 -1.89 -1.96
N VAL A 206 -21.29 -2.36 -2.38
CA VAL A 206 -20.96 -2.69 -3.77
C VAL A 206 -20.45 -4.11 -3.81
N THR A 207 -21.04 -4.95 -4.65
CA THR A 207 -20.53 -6.29 -4.94
C THR A 207 -19.47 -6.19 -6.04
N VAL A 208 -18.27 -6.66 -5.74
CA VAL A 208 -17.16 -6.72 -6.71
C VAL A 208 -17.47 -7.78 -7.76
N THR A 209 -17.56 -7.39 -9.02
CA THR A 209 -17.93 -8.29 -10.13
C THR A 209 -16.74 -8.75 -10.94
N SER A 210 -15.70 -7.93 -11.07
CA SER A 210 -14.44 -8.28 -11.73
C SER A 210 -13.27 -7.47 -11.19
N ALA A 211 -12.06 -7.87 -11.57
CA ALA A 211 -10.82 -7.28 -11.11
C ALA A 211 -9.84 -7.11 -12.28
N ALA A 212 -9.15 -5.98 -12.30
CA ALA A 212 -7.98 -5.69 -13.11
C ALA A 212 -6.73 -5.65 -12.19
N ASP A 213 -5.58 -5.34 -12.78
CA ASP A 213 -4.31 -5.31 -12.05
C ASP A 213 -4.33 -4.29 -10.91
N TYR A 214 -4.93 -3.12 -11.15
CA TYR A 214 -4.98 -2.02 -10.20
C TYR A 214 -6.40 -1.56 -9.84
N ASP A 215 -7.45 -2.03 -10.55
CA ASP A 215 -8.82 -1.58 -10.31
C ASP A 215 -9.77 -2.73 -10.10
N LEU A 216 -10.86 -2.42 -9.42
CA LEU A 216 -12.01 -3.30 -9.27
C LEU A 216 -13.19 -2.76 -10.06
N TYR A 217 -14.07 -3.67 -10.47
CA TYR A 217 -15.37 -3.33 -11.03
C TYR A 217 -16.45 -3.89 -10.12
N GLY A 218 -17.53 -3.16 -9.94
CA GLY A 218 -18.59 -3.60 -9.07
C GLY A 218 -19.94 -3.02 -9.44
N GLU A 219 -20.96 -3.58 -8.81
CA GLU A 219 -22.35 -3.18 -8.94
C GLU A 219 -22.94 -2.92 -7.55
N ILE A 220 -23.94 -2.03 -7.46
CA ILE A 220 -24.62 -1.78 -6.19
C ILE A 220 -25.25 -3.08 -5.70
N ALA A 221 -24.95 -3.48 -4.48
CA ALA A 221 -25.50 -4.70 -3.91
C ALA A 221 -27.04 -4.63 -3.85
N ALA A 222 -27.67 -5.72 -4.28
CA ALA A 222 -29.12 -5.88 -4.10
C ALA A 222 -29.46 -5.89 -2.61
N LYS A 223 -30.53 -5.18 -2.24
CA LYS A 223 -31.05 -5.18 -0.85
C LYS A 223 -31.72 -6.48 -0.52
#